data_68b43f249c7814dec79d5ad230d74e6f
#
_entry.id   68b43f249c7814dec79d5ad230d74e6f
#
_cell.length_a   1.000
_cell.length_b   1.000
_cell.length_c   1.000
_cell.angle_alpha   90.00
_cell.angle_beta   90.00
_cell.angle_gamma   90.00
#
_symmetry.space_group_name_H-M   'P 1'
#
loop_
_entity.id
_entity.type
_entity.pdbx_description
1 polymer ?
#
loop_
_entity_poly.entity_id
_entity_poly.type
_entity_poly.pdbx_seq_one_letter_code
_entity_poly.pdbx_strand_id
1 'polypeptide(L)'
;MELLEDKMRVWLESAKFVKAIPGVYVLYNRNKEVIYIGESNNLEETFTKYVDTEFEGNECKQKTQSYQREFTNNPKERQMQLIEAFKKDAGKLPSCNTEIALETH
;
A
#
# COMPACT_ATOMS: atom_id res chain seq x y z
N MET A 1 -10.87 3.44 8.44
CA MET A 1 -9.72 3.61 9.34
C MET A 1 -8.49 4.01 8.54
N GLU A 2 -7.84 5.06 8.94
CA GLU A 2 -6.61 5.51 8.31
C GLU A 2 -5.42 5.12 9.16
N LEU A 3 -4.48 4.40 8.56
CA LEU A 3 -3.30 3.89 9.27
C LEU A 3 -2.15 4.88 9.36
N LEU A 4 -2.10 5.83 8.43
CA LEU A 4 -1.04 6.83 8.36
C LEU A 4 -1.60 8.23 8.59
N GLU A 5 -0.72 9.14 9.01
CA GLU A 5 -1.09 10.55 9.21
C GLU A 5 -1.02 11.37 7.92
N ASP A 6 -0.77 10.71 6.80
CA ASP A 6 -0.75 11.35 5.49
C ASP A 6 -2.19 11.64 5.01
N LYS A 7 -2.34 12.66 4.17
CA LYS A 7 -3.64 12.93 3.58
C LYS A 7 -3.99 11.84 2.56
N MET A 8 -5.28 11.60 2.35
CA MET A 8 -5.73 10.66 1.34
C MET A 8 -5.52 11.27 -0.04
N ARG A 9 -4.84 10.54 -0.94
CA ARG A 9 -4.54 11.00 -2.29
C ARG A 9 -5.23 10.12 -3.32
N VAL A 10 -5.73 10.72 -4.39
CA VAL A 10 -6.35 9.97 -5.47
C VAL A 10 -5.26 9.28 -6.29
N TRP A 11 -5.37 7.96 -6.44
CA TRP A 11 -4.34 7.15 -7.07
C TRP A 11 -3.96 7.63 -8.47
N LEU A 12 -4.94 7.74 -9.37
CA LEU A 12 -4.67 8.10 -10.76
C LEU A 12 -4.11 9.51 -10.94
N GLU A 13 -4.38 10.40 -10.00
CA GLU A 13 -3.94 11.79 -10.12
C GLU A 13 -2.53 12.03 -9.62
N SER A 14 -2.06 11.25 -8.66
CA SER A 14 -0.80 11.60 -7.98
C SER A 14 0.19 10.45 -7.81
N ALA A 15 -0.15 9.23 -8.17
CA ALA A 15 0.74 8.09 -7.94
C ALA A 15 2.14 8.27 -8.53
N LYS A 16 2.25 8.81 -9.73
CA LYS A 16 3.54 8.98 -10.41
C LYS A 16 4.38 10.13 -9.87
N PHE A 17 3.82 10.96 -9.00
CA PHE A 17 4.52 12.13 -8.46
C PHE A 17 5.11 11.89 -7.08
N VAL A 18 5.09 10.67 -6.59
CA VAL A 18 5.72 10.33 -5.31
C VAL A 18 7.25 10.36 -5.45
N LYS A 19 7.94 10.68 -4.36
CA LYS A 19 9.40 10.77 -4.38
C LYS A 19 10.04 9.40 -4.55
N ALA A 20 11.23 9.39 -5.19
CA ALA A 20 12.02 8.18 -5.43
C ALA A 20 12.85 7.82 -4.20
N ILE A 21 12.19 7.60 -3.07
CA ILE A 21 12.84 7.24 -1.80
C ILE A 21 12.09 6.10 -1.13
N PRO A 22 12.71 5.43 -0.14
CA PRO A 22 12.06 4.31 0.54
C PRO A 22 10.84 4.73 1.36
N GLY A 23 9.88 3.85 1.45
CA GLY A 23 8.70 4.09 2.27
C GLY A 23 7.70 2.95 2.25
N VAL A 24 6.60 3.20 2.94
CA VAL A 24 5.45 2.30 2.98
C VAL A 24 4.24 3.00 2.37
N TYR A 25 3.27 2.23 1.96
CA TYR A 25 2.05 2.77 1.39
C TYR A 25 0.86 1.91 1.76
N VAL A 26 -0.30 2.56 1.80
CA VAL A 26 -1.57 1.90 2.10
C VAL A 26 -2.51 2.21 0.95
N LEU A 27 -3.06 1.17 0.34
CA LEU A 27 -4.01 1.30 -0.77
C LEU A 27 -5.43 1.14 -0.25
N TYR A 28 -6.33 1.98 -0.73
CA TYR A 28 -7.73 2.01 -0.34
C TYR A 28 -8.63 1.83 -1.56
N ASN A 29 -9.74 1.11 -1.39
CA ASN A 29 -10.72 0.97 -2.45
C ASN A 29 -11.68 2.18 -2.45
N ARG A 30 -12.70 2.14 -3.31
CA ARG A 30 -13.67 3.22 -3.45
C ARG A 30 -14.48 3.47 -2.17
N ASN A 31 -14.56 2.49 -1.29
CA ASN A 31 -15.25 2.61 -0.01
C ASN A 31 -14.31 3.03 1.12
N LYS A 32 -13.07 3.40 0.77
CA LYS A 32 -12.03 3.78 1.73
C LYS A 32 -11.66 2.68 2.70
N GLU A 33 -11.80 1.44 2.27
CA GLU A 33 -11.32 0.30 3.03
C GLU A 33 -9.87 0.02 2.66
N VAL A 34 -9.05 -0.34 3.64
CA VAL A 34 -7.67 -0.73 3.41
C VAL A 34 -7.65 -2.06 2.68
N ILE A 35 -7.05 -2.08 1.49
CA ILE A 35 -6.95 -3.32 0.72
C ILE A 35 -5.53 -3.85 0.63
N TYR A 36 -4.51 -3.00 0.81
CA TYR A 36 -3.13 -3.44 0.74
C TYR A 36 -2.21 -2.52 1.52
N ILE A 37 -1.26 -3.11 2.22
CA ILE A 37 -0.18 -2.39 2.89
C ILE A 37 1.12 -2.90 2.29
N GLY A 38 1.85 -2.01 1.61
CA GLY A 38 3.08 -2.38 0.91
C GLY A 38 4.29 -1.59 1.36
N GLU A 39 5.45 -2.00 0.87
CA GLU A 39 6.70 -1.31 1.13
C GLU A 39 7.55 -1.27 -0.14
N SER A 40 8.47 -0.33 -0.20
CA SER A 40 9.34 -0.18 -1.35
C SER A 40 10.61 0.56 -0.97
N ASN A 41 11.71 0.21 -1.61
CA ASN A 41 12.96 0.96 -1.49
C ASN A 41 12.96 2.21 -2.38
N ASN A 42 12.00 2.29 -3.31
CA ASN A 42 11.82 3.42 -4.21
C ASN A 42 10.35 3.51 -4.58
N LEU A 43 9.61 4.36 -3.87
CA LEU A 43 8.17 4.48 -4.06
C LEU A 43 7.79 4.93 -5.48
N GLU A 44 8.55 5.86 -6.06
CA GLU A 44 8.27 6.31 -7.42
C GLU A 44 8.33 5.14 -8.41
N GLU A 45 9.37 4.33 -8.32
CA GLU A 45 9.53 3.17 -9.21
C GLU A 45 8.37 2.18 -9.04
N THR A 46 8.02 1.87 -7.80
CA THR A 46 6.93 0.94 -7.51
C THR A 46 5.59 1.47 -8.02
N PHE A 47 5.29 2.74 -7.75
CA PHE A 47 4.02 3.34 -8.16
C PHE A 47 3.93 3.49 -9.67
N THR A 48 5.03 3.89 -10.31
CA THR A 48 5.06 4.00 -11.77
C THR A 48 4.82 2.64 -12.42
N LYS A 49 5.44 1.60 -11.89
CA LYS A 49 5.23 0.24 -12.37
C LYS A 49 3.75 -0.17 -12.22
N TYR A 50 3.15 0.12 -11.07
CA TYR A 50 1.73 -0.20 -10.85
C TYR A 50 0.83 0.53 -11.84
N VAL A 51 1.09 1.80 -12.10
CA VAL A 51 0.29 2.57 -13.07
C VAL A 51 0.47 2.02 -14.48
N ASP A 52 1.72 1.77 -14.88
CA ASP A 52 2.03 1.35 -16.25
C ASP A 52 1.59 -0.09 -16.57
N THR A 53 1.46 -0.94 -15.54
CA THR A 53 1.12 -2.35 -15.72
C THR A 53 -0.24 -2.72 -15.12
N GLU A 54 -1.02 -1.72 -14.70
CA GLU A 54 -2.30 -1.94 -14.01
C GLU A 54 -2.12 -2.91 -12.84
N PHE A 55 -1.18 -2.56 -11.94
CA PHE A 55 -0.83 -3.37 -10.77
C PHE A 55 -0.35 -4.78 -11.14
N GLU A 56 0.38 -4.88 -12.25
CA GLU A 56 0.94 -6.14 -12.75
C GLU A 56 -0.14 -7.22 -12.95
N GLY A 57 -1.33 -6.78 -13.33
CA GLY A 57 -2.46 -7.69 -13.54
C GLY A 57 -3.13 -8.20 -12.27
N ASN A 58 -2.76 -7.66 -11.12
CA ASN A 58 -3.35 -8.08 -9.85
C ASN A 58 -4.75 -7.48 -9.68
N GLU A 59 -5.78 -8.30 -9.89
CA GLU A 59 -7.16 -7.84 -9.85
C GLU A 59 -7.56 -7.23 -8.51
N CYS A 60 -7.02 -7.73 -7.42
CA CYS A 60 -7.31 -7.21 -6.09
C CYS A 60 -6.81 -5.77 -5.95
N LYS A 61 -5.55 -5.53 -6.34
CA LYS A 61 -4.95 -4.19 -6.25
C LYS A 61 -5.54 -3.22 -7.26
N GLN A 62 -6.12 -3.71 -8.36
CA GLN A 62 -6.77 -2.86 -9.35
C GLN A 62 -7.98 -2.13 -8.81
N LYS A 63 -8.48 -2.53 -7.66
CA LYS A 63 -9.59 -1.84 -6.98
C LYS A 63 -9.14 -0.57 -6.26
N THR A 64 -7.85 -0.23 -6.29
CA THR A 64 -7.31 0.95 -5.63
C THR A 64 -7.91 2.23 -6.21
N GLN A 65 -8.44 3.05 -5.34
CA GLN A 65 -9.00 4.37 -5.67
C GLN A 65 -8.13 5.48 -5.11
N SER A 66 -7.62 5.28 -3.89
CA SER A 66 -6.83 6.27 -3.18
C SER A 66 -5.74 5.58 -2.36
N TYR A 67 -4.81 6.36 -1.85
CA TYR A 67 -3.69 5.82 -1.10
C TYR A 67 -3.12 6.84 -0.14
N GLN A 68 -2.34 6.32 0.82
CA GLN A 68 -1.48 7.12 1.69
C GLN A 68 -0.08 6.55 1.61
N ARG A 69 0.93 7.36 1.90
CA ARG A 69 2.30 6.88 1.97
C ARG A 69 3.04 7.55 3.13
N GLU A 70 4.13 6.91 3.55
CA GLU A 70 5.00 7.44 4.60
C GLU A 70 6.44 7.10 4.19
N PHE A 71 7.31 8.12 4.15
CA PHE A 71 8.72 7.90 3.84
C PHE A 71 9.43 7.38 5.09
N THR A 72 10.24 6.34 4.91
CA THR A 72 11.00 5.75 6.01
C THR A 72 12.21 5.01 5.46
N ASN A 73 13.30 5.02 6.22
CA ASN A 73 14.50 4.26 5.84
C ASN A 73 14.40 2.79 6.19
N ASN A 74 13.33 2.38 6.89
CA ASN A 74 13.10 0.99 7.30
C ASN A 74 11.73 0.52 6.82
N PRO A 75 11.51 0.45 5.48
CA PRO A 75 10.17 0.18 4.95
C PRO A 75 9.62 -1.19 5.34
N LYS A 76 10.45 -2.23 5.36
CA LYS A 76 9.97 -3.58 5.71
C LYS A 76 9.49 -3.65 7.15
N GLU A 77 10.25 -3.08 8.07
CA GLU A 77 9.87 -3.05 9.48
C GLU A 77 8.59 -2.25 9.67
N ARG A 78 8.48 -1.11 9.01
CA ARG A 78 7.30 -0.26 9.12
C ARG A 78 6.07 -0.95 8.52
N GLN A 79 6.24 -1.65 7.41
CA GLN A 79 5.15 -2.43 6.81
C GLN A 79 4.61 -3.47 7.81
N MET A 80 5.50 -4.19 8.47
CA MET A 80 5.09 -5.20 9.44
C MET A 80 4.33 -4.60 10.61
N GLN A 81 4.78 -3.44 11.10
CA GLN A 81 4.09 -2.73 12.17
C GLN A 81 2.67 -2.34 11.75
N LEU A 82 2.52 -1.83 10.53
CA LEU A 82 1.23 -1.42 10.01
C LEU A 82 0.29 -2.62 9.79
N ILE A 83 0.82 -3.72 9.28
CA ILE A 83 0.04 -4.93 9.08
C ILE A 83 -0.44 -5.49 10.43
N GLU A 84 0.43 -5.51 11.43
CA GLU A 84 0.05 -5.96 12.76
C GLU A 84 -1.01 -5.07 13.40
N ALA A 85 -0.86 -3.75 13.25
CA ALA A 85 -1.83 -2.80 13.77
C ALA A 85 -3.19 -3.00 13.10
N PHE A 86 -3.20 -3.18 11.79
CA PHE A 86 -4.43 -3.42 11.05
C PHE A 86 -5.08 -4.74 11.48
N LYS A 87 -4.29 -5.80 11.56
CA LYS A 87 -4.78 -7.13 11.94
C LYS A 87 -5.37 -7.12 13.34
N LYS A 88 -4.73 -6.42 14.26
CA LYS A 88 -5.22 -6.30 15.64
C LYS A 88 -6.57 -5.60 15.69
N ASP A 89 -6.75 -4.56 14.89
CA ASP A 89 -7.97 -3.77 14.87
C ASP A 89 -9.09 -4.43 14.07
N ALA A 90 -8.76 -4.97 12.89
CA ALA A 90 -9.75 -5.53 11.96
C ALA A 90 -9.96 -7.04 12.12
N GLY A 91 -9.07 -7.73 12.84
CA GLY A 91 -9.15 -9.17 13.02
C GLY A 91 -8.73 -9.99 11.82
N LYS A 92 -8.15 -9.35 10.79
CA LYS A 92 -7.73 -10.03 9.57
C LYS A 92 -6.70 -9.18 8.84
N LEU A 93 -6.02 -9.76 7.85
CA LEU A 93 -5.13 -9.03 6.96
C LEU A 93 -5.93 -8.19 5.97
N PRO A 94 -5.33 -7.13 5.40
CA PRO A 94 -5.97 -6.42 4.28
C PRO A 94 -6.25 -7.41 3.14
N SER A 95 -7.31 -7.19 2.39
CA SER A 95 -7.79 -8.17 1.40
C SER A 95 -6.76 -8.56 0.34
N CYS A 96 -5.85 -7.65 -0.01
CA CYS A 96 -4.84 -7.93 -1.03
C CYS A 96 -3.49 -8.36 -0.44
N ASN A 97 -3.36 -8.47 0.87
CA ASN A 97 -2.13 -8.90 1.54
C ASN A 97 -2.06 -10.42 1.76
N THR A 98 -3.02 -11.17 1.26
CA THR A 98 -3.04 -12.63 1.46
C THR A 98 -1.82 -13.31 0.86
N GLU A 99 -1.26 -12.76 -0.23
CA GLU A 99 -0.07 -13.31 -0.86
C GLU A 99 1.15 -13.26 0.04
N ILE A 100 1.26 -12.21 0.87
CA ILE A 100 2.37 -12.08 1.82
C ILE A 100 2.33 -13.22 2.84
N ALA A 101 1.14 -13.55 3.31
CA ALA A 101 0.97 -14.66 4.25
C ALA A 101 1.39 -16.00 3.63
N LEU A 102 1.14 -16.17 2.33
CA LEU A 102 1.55 -17.38 1.62
C LEU A 102 3.06 -17.45 1.43
N GLU A 103 3.70 -16.31 1.18
CA GLU A 103 5.14 -16.23 0.96
C GLU A 103 5.96 -16.49 2.21
N THR A 104 5.39 -16.38 3.39
CA THR A 104 6.09 -16.61 4.65
C THR A 104 6.15 -18.09 5.04
N HIS A 105 5.59 -18.96 4.26
CA HIS A 105 5.63 -20.40 4.51
C HIS A 105 6.99 -21.05 4.10
#